data_1c85ad80a8abcb1acfef77eed1d70077
#
_entry.id   1c85ad80a8abcb1acfef77eed1d70077
#
_cell.length_a   1.000
_cell.length_b   1.000
_cell.length_c   1.000
_cell.angle_alpha   90.00
_cell.angle_beta   90.00
_cell.angle_gamma   90.00
#
_symmetry.space_group_name_H-M   'P 1'
#
loop_
_entity.id
_entity.type
_entity.pdbx_description
1 polymer ?
#
loop_
_entity_poly.entity_id
_entity_poly.type
_entity_poly.pdbx_seq_one_letter_code
_entity_poly.pdbx_strand_id
1 'polypeptide(L)'
;MIGLTESRDVYASRGYSPTRSSLGYRSFRKRGMPFATQPREHLNGTWAACRVVVATRRLAPERELAVFRALQFAQFTSTADLEDPRDQREAIAWVPGIDPDAIVAAATDPETEALFEADREEARSAAGSPTEFQGKAAKYSSDNDRVRYTAPSLRFTTEDARTLEAGGFQPLEAYDVLIANLDPTLERRTHAEDAAEILPEFPDGLTTAEVAAIMTPNNGFPDLGAAEDSLISLTGEGGAERKPFGHDALWVPAPDRVTRTAAPGAVAATA
;
A
#
# COMPACT_ATOMS: atom_id res chain seq x y z
N MET A 1 11.92 -1.13 -1.94
CA MET A 1 10.99 -2.26 -2.27
C MET A 1 11.54 -3.60 -1.80
N ILE A 2 10.75 -4.46 -1.18
CA ILE A 2 11.25 -5.75 -0.64
C ILE A 2 11.58 -6.75 -1.76
N GLY A 3 10.80 -6.83 -2.83
CA GLY A 3 10.99 -7.79 -3.92
C GLY A 3 11.01 -9.24 -3.43
N LEU A 4 9.87 -9.75 -2.94
CA LEU A 4 9.81 -11.06 -2.26
C LEU A 4 10.03 -12.25 -3.20
N THR A 5 9.53 -12.17 -4.42
CA THR A 5 9.53 -13.29 -5.37
C THR A 5 9.75 -12.76 -6.77
N GLU A 6 10.78 -13.30 -7.42
CA GLU A 6 11.23 -12.85 -8.73
C GLU A 6 10.15 -13.02 -9.79
N SER A 7 9.57 -14.21 -9.90
CA SER A 7 8.57 -14.55 -10.92
C SER A 7 7.53 -15.53 -10.40
N ARG A 8 6.48 -15.72 -11.21
CA ARG A 8 5.44 -16.74 -10.99
C ARG A 8 5.99 -18.15 -10.86
N ASP A 9 7.06 -18.48 -11.59
CA ASP A 9 7.65 -19.82 -11.59
C ASP A 9 8.26 -20.15 -10.22
N VAL A 10 8.84 -19.17 -9.55
CA VAL A 10 9.35 -19.33 -8.19
C VAL A 10 8.21 -19.61 -7.21
N TYR A 11 7.05 -18.98 -7.36
CA TYR A 11 5.87 -19.31 -6.56
C TYR A 11 5.34 -20.72 -6.87
N ALA A 12 5.23 -21.07 -8.15
CA ALA A 12 4.79 -22.41 -8.59
C ALA A 12 5.70 -23.51 -8.04
N SER A 13 7.02 -23.33 -8.08
CA SER A 13 8.00 -24.28 -7.54
C SER A 13 7.87 -24.51 -6.03
N ARG A 14 7.30 -23.53 -5.29
CA ARG A 14 7.00 -23.63 -3.86
C ARG A 14 5.63 -24.22 -3.56
N GLY A 15 4.92 -24.74 -4.57
CA GLY A 15 3.59 -25.36 -4.45
C GLY A 15 2.45 -24.37 -4.30
N TYR A 16 2.65 -23.10 -4.67
CA TYR A 16 1.54 -22.16 -4.79
C TYR A 16 0.77 -22.38 -6.10
N SER A 17 -0.50 -22.07 -6.07
CA SER A 17 -1.36 -22.05 -7.25
C SER A 17 -2.26 -20.81 -7.20
N PRO A 18 -2.83 -20.38 -8.33
CA PRO A 18 -3.79 -19.27 -8.36
C PRO A 18 -4.95 -19.46 -7.38
N THR A 19 -5.56 -20.64 -7.37
CA THR A 19 -6.65 -20.96 -6.43
C THR A 19 -6.20 -20.89 -4.98
N ARG A 20 -5.03 -21.44 -4.63
CA ARG A 20 -4.49 -21.40 -3.27
C ARG A 20 -4.23 -19.96 -2.82
N SER A 21 -3.71 -19.11 -3.71
CA SER A 21 -3.50 -17.68 -3.43
C SER A 21 -4.81 -16.96 -3.17
N SER A 22 -5.84 -17.17 -4.00
CA SER A 22 -7.16 -16.57 -3.81
C SER A 22 -7.84 -17.01 -2.51
N LEU A 23 -7.68 -18.29 -2.12
CA LEU A 23 -8.14 -18.78 -0.82
C LEU A 23 -7.40 -18.08 0.34
N GLY A 24 -6.10 -17.77 0.17
CA GLY A 24 -5.32 -16.99 1.11
C GLY A 24 -5.85 -15.56 1.24
N TYR A 25 -6.16 -14.90 0.11
CA TYR A 25 -6.70 -13.53 0.10
C TYR A 25 -8.05 -13.41 0.80
N ARG A 26 -8.84 -14.47 0.83
CA ARG A 26 -10.09 -14.51 1.62
C ARG A 26 -9.89 -14.12 3.09
N SER A 27 -8.67 -14.30 3.63
CA SER A 27 -8.35 -13.87 5.00
C SER A 27 -8.43 -12.35 5.19
N PHE A 28 -8.35 -11.56 4.12
CA PHE A 28 -8.48 -10.10 4.15
C PHE A 28 -9.88 -9.65 4.56
N ARG A 29 -10.90 -10.48 4.32
CA ARG A 29 -12.27 -10.22 4.81
C ARG A 29 -12.32 -9.98 6.31
N LYS A 30 -11.46 -10.65 7.10
CA LYS A 30 -11.38 -10.45 8.55
C LYS A 30 -10.92 -9.05 8.96
N ARG A 31 -10.30 -8.33 8.01
CA ARG A 31 -9.83 -6.95 8.18
C ARG A 31 -10.69 -5.93 7.44
N GLY A 32 -11.81 -6.37 6.87
CA GLY A 32 -12.67 -5.53 6.04
C GLY A 32 -12.08 -5.15 4.68
N MET A 33 -10.86 -5.59 4.34
CA MET A 33 -10.22 -5.21 3.09
C MET A 33 -10.77 -6.00 1.91
N PRO A 34 -11.03 -5.35 0.76
CA PRO A 34 -11.51 -6.00 -0.44
C PRO A 34 -10.46 -6.96 -1.03
N PHE A 35 -10.93 -8.00 -1.69
CA PHE A 35 -10.09 -8.96 -2.40
C PHE A 35 -10.84 -9.51 -3.63
N ALA A 36 -10.10 -10.01 -4.62
CA ALA A 36 -10.69 -10.69 -5.77
C ALA A 36 -11.25 -12.05 -5.35
N THR A 37 -12.53 -12.29 -5.65
CA THR A 37 -13.19 -13.58 -5.39
C THR A 37 -12.91 -14.60 -6.49
N GLN A 38 -12.52 -14.13 -7.67
CA GLN A 38 -12.15 -14.98 -8.80
C GLN A 38 -10.63 -15.23 -8.76
N PRO A 39 -10.17 -16.49 -8.83
CA PRO A 39 -8.77 -16.80 -9.05
C PRO A 39 -8.28 -16.21 -10.37
N ARG A 40 -7.07 -15.66 -10.38
CA ARG A 40 -6.40 -15.25 -11.60
C ARG A 40 -5.93 -16.47 -12.40
N GLU A 41 -5.58 -16.26 -13.64
CA GLU A 41 -5.05 -17.33 -14.49
C GLU A 41 -3.63 -17.74 -14.08
N HIS A 42 -2.80 -16.75 -13.74
CA HIS A 42 -1.40 -16.95 -13.36
C HIS A 42 -1.09 -16.37 -11.97
N LEU A 43 -0.05 -16.87 -11.34
CA LEU A 43 0.53 -16.22 -10.15
C LEU A 43 1.32 -14.98 -10.60
N ASN A 44 1.44 -13.99 -9.72
CA ASN A 44 2.33 -12.84 -9.93
C ASN A 44 3.56 -12.97 -9.03
N GLY A 45 4.75 -12.92 -9.60
CA GLY A 45 5.94 -12.51 -8.88
C GLY A 45 5.84 -11.05 -8.46
N THR A 46 6.62 -10.65 -7.47
CA THR A 46 6.53 -9.28 -6.93
C THR A 46 7.53 -8.32 -7.57
N TRP A 47 8.59 -8.82 -8.24
CA TRP A 47 9.65 -7.97 -8.76
C TRP A 47 9.17 -7.03 -9.87
N ALA A 48 8.35 -7.53 -10.79
CA ALA A 48 7.84 -6.72 -11.89
C ALA A 48 7.08 -5.48 -11.39
N ALA A 49 6.12 -5.68 -10.49
CA ALA A 49 5.37 -4.58 -9.88
C ALA A 49 6.27 -3.65 -9.03
N CYS A 50 7.25 -4.19 -8.31
CA CYS A 50 8.21 -3.37 -7.55
C CYS A 50 9.04 -2.46 -8.46
N ARG A 51 9.48 -2.95 -9.64
CA ARG A 51 10.19 -2.13 -10.63
C ARG A 51 9.35 -1.00 -11.18
N VAL A 52 8.05 -1.22 -11.41
CA VAL A 52 7.13 -0.14 -11.82
C VAL A 52 7.06 0.96 -10.75
N VAL A 53 7.02 0.60 -9.46
CA VAL A 53 7.06 1.59 -8.37
C VAL A 53 8.39 2.37 -8.37
N VAL A 54 9.51 1.68 -8.53
CA VAL A 54 10.85 2.33 -8.59
C VAL A 54 10.99 3.21 -9.84
N ALA A 55 10.47 2.78 -10.98
CA ALA A 55 10.43 3.61 -12.19
C ALA A 55 9.58 4.88 -11.96
N THR A 56 8.47 4.76 -11.23
CA THR A 56 7.66 5.93 -10.85
C THR A 56 8.45 6.87 -9.95
N ARG A 57 9.19 6.38 -8.96
CA ARG A 57 10.08 7.20 -8.11
C ARG A 57 11.08 8.02 -8.93
N ARG A 58 11.58 7.45 -10.05
CA ARG A 58 12.50 8.14 -10.96
C ARG A 58 11.81 9.22 -11.80
N LEU A 59 10.64 8.94 -12.33
CA LEU A 59 10.00 9.78 -13.35
C LEU A 59 8.96 10.75 -12.78
N ALA A 60 8.30 10.37 -11.68
CA ALA A 60 7.26 11.14 -11.01
C ALA A 60 7.26 10.82 -9.50
N PRO A 61 8.30 11.24 -8.74
CA PRO A 61 8.51 10.82 -7.36
C PRO A 61 7.32 11.14 -6.44
N GLU A 62 6.61 12.23 -6.70
CA GLU A 62 5.42 12.63 -5.94
C GLU A 62 4.23 11.68 -6.15
N ARG A 63 4.30 10.79 -7.13
CA ARG A 63 3.27 9.79 -7.46
C ARG A 63 3.61 8.37 -7.03
N GLU A 64 4.78 8.14 -6.47
CA GLU A 64 5.25 6.80 -6.08
C GLU A 64 4.24 6.06 -5.20
N LEU A 65 3.73 6.72 -4.16
CA LEU A 65 2.76 6.09 -3.23
C LEU A 65 1.41 5.79 -3.91
N ALA A 66 0.95 6.66 -4.81
CA ALA A 66 -0.30 6.45 -5.54
C ALA A 66 -0.17 5.25 -6.49
N VAL A 67 0.95 5.14 -7.22
CA VAL A 67 1.23 3.99 -8.10
C VAL A 67 1.42 2.71 -7.28
N PHE A 68 2.13 2.77 -6.15
CA PHE A 68 2.27 1.62 -5.26
C PHE A 68 0.91 1.11 -4.78
N ARG A 69 0.03 2.01 -4.35
CA ARG A 69 -1.35 1.68 -3.94
C ARG A 69 -2.15 1.09 -5.09
N ALA A 70 -2.05 1.65 -6.30
CA ALA A 70 -2.73 1.15 -7.49
C ALA A 70 -2.34 -0.30 -7.82
N LEU A 71 -1.04 -0.60 -7.76
CA LEU A 71 -0.53 -1.96 -7.99
C LEU A 71 -0.92 -2.93 -6.87
N GLN A 72 -0.95 -2.48 -5.60
CA GLN A 72 -1.50 -3.29 -4.51
C GLN A 72 -2.97 -3.61 -4.74
N PHE A 73 -3.75 -2.64 -5.15
CA PHE A 73 -5.16 -2.84 -5.48
C PHE A 73 -5.31 -3.86 -6.61
N ALA A 74 -4.61 -3.68 -7.74
CA ALA A 74 -4.64 -4.64 -8.83
C ALA A 74 -4.23 -6.04 -8.36
N GLN A 75 -3.18 -6.14 -7.52
CA GLN A 75 -2.71 -7.41 -6.97
C GLN A 75 -3.76 -8.14 -6.15
N PHE A 76 -4.56 -7.45 -5.35
CA PHE A 76 -5.42 -8.12 -4.38
C PHE A 76 -6.90 -8.10 -4.75
N THR A 77 -7.35 -7.16 -5.58
CA THR A 77 -8.77 -6.98 -5.89
C THR A 77 -9.16 -7.33 -7.31
N SER A 78 -8.19 -7.69 -8.17
CA SER A 78 -8.43 -8.07 -9.56
C SER A 78 -7.72 -9.38 -9.95
N THR A 79 -7.91 -9.78 -11.19
CA THR A 79 -7.23 -10.93 -11.79
C THR A 79 -6.00 -10.53 -12.62
N ALA A 80 -5.58 -9.26 -12.57
CA ALA A 80 -4.48 -8.71 -13.37
C ALA A 80 -3.20 -9.53 -13.25
N ASP A 81 -2.54 -9.74 -14.37
CA ASP A 81 -1.20 -10.31 -14.48
C ASP A 81 -0.15 -9.19 -14.39
N LEU A 82 0.32 -8.90 -13.17
CA LEU A 82 1.30 -7.83 -12.96
C LEU A 82 2.73 -8.18 -13.46
N GLU A 83 2.93 -9.32 -14.11
CA GLU A 83 4.11 -9.59 -14.93
C GLU A 83 3.91 -9.22 -16.41
N ASP A 84 2.65 -8.94 -16.84
CA ASP A 84 2.35 -8.42 -18.17
C ASP A 84 2.37 -6.87 -18.18
N PRO A 85 3.18 -6.23 -19.02
CA PRO A 85 3.25 -4.77 -19.14
C PRO A 85 1.90 -4.09 -19.46
N ARG A 86 0.98 -4.77 -20.15
CA ARG A 86 -0.36 -4.22 -20.43
C ARG A 86 -1.18 -4.09 -19.15
N ASP A 87 -1.19 -5.14 -18.34
CA ASP A 87 -1.93 -5.16 -17.08
C ASP A 87 -1.29 -4.20 -16.05
N GLN A 88 0.04 -4.05 -16.07
CA GLN A 88 0.72 -3.03 -15.26
C GLN A 88 0.26 -1.62 -15.66
N ARG A 89 0.24 -1.32 -16.96
CA ARG A 89 -0.22 -0.04 -17.49
C ARG A 89 -1.68 0.23 -17.09
N GLU A 90 -2.55 -0.74 -17.30
CA GLU A 90 -3.97 -0.63 -16.95
C GLU A 90 -4.16 -0.40 -15.44
N ALA A 91 -3.39 -1.12 -14.62
CA ALA A 91 -3.44 -0.99 -13.17
C ALA A 91 -3.11 0.43 -12.66
N ILE A 92 -2.22 1.16 -13.33
CA ILE A 92 -1.78 2.50 -12.91
C ILE A 92 -2.41 3.64 -13.73
N ALA A 93 -3.14 3.34 -14.79
CA ALA A 93 -3.68 4.34 -15.73
C ALA A 93 -4.63 5.37 -15.08
N TRP A 94 -5.25 5.04 -13.96
CA TRP A 94 -6.14 5.94 -13.25
C TRP A 94 -5.43 6.91 -12.28
N VAL A 95 -4.11 6.74 -12.07
CA VAL A 95 -3.31 7.64 -11.23
C VAL A 95 -3.08 8.95 -12.01
N PRO A 96 -3.52 10.10 -11.48
CA PRO A 96 -3.37 11.35 -12.21
C PRO A 96 -1.92 11.85 -12.22
N GLY A 97 -1.53 12.52 -13.30
CA GLY A 97 -0.23 13.21 -13.40
C GLY A 97 0.96 12.29 -13.70
N ILE A 98 0.71 11.08 -14.21
CA ILE A 98 1.75 10.18 -14.72
C ILE A 98 1.52 9.86 -16.20
N ASP A 99 2.57 9.38 -16.86
CA ASP A 99 2.50 8.68 -18.13
C ASP A 99 2.70 7.17 -17.89
N PRO A 100 1.62 6.36 -17.89
CA PRO A 100 1.71 4.93 -17.62
C PRO A 100 2.61 4.17 -18.59
N ASP A 101 2.63 4.57 -19.88
CA ASP A 101 3.46 3.93 -20.90
C ASP A 101 4.95 4.20 -20.63
N ALA A 102 5.30 5.43 -20.31
CA ALA A 102 6.67 5.80 -19.98
C ALA A 102 7.15 5.10 -18.71
N ILE A 103 6.32 5.03 -17.68
CA ILE A 103 6.69 4.36 -16.40
C ILE A 103 6.90 2.86 -16.61
N VAL A 104 5.98 2.18 -17.29
CA VAL A 104 6.10 0.74 -17.53
C VAL A 104 7.29 0.42 -18.43
N ALA A 105 7.57 1.24 -19.43
CA ALA A 105 8.78 1.09 -20.24
C ALA A 105 10.06 1.25 -19.40
N ALA A 106 10.11 2.26 -18.53
CA ALA A 106 11.26 2.54 -17.67
C ALA A 106 11.46 1.47 -16.56
N ALA A 107 10.48 0.62 -16.29
CA ALA A 107 10.60 -0.45 -15.29
C ALA A 107 11.70 -1.47 -15.61
N THR A 108 12.12 -1.56 -16.87
CA THR A 108 13.21 -2.45 -17.34
C THR A 108 14.54 -1.73 -17.59
N ASP A 109 14.61 -0.43 -17.32
CA ASP A 109 15.84 0.33 -17.48
C ASP A 109 16.92 -0.13 -16.50
N PRO A 110 18.21 -0.13 -16.89
CA PRO A 110 19.31 -0.45 -15.98
C PRO A 110 19.37 0.41 -14.73
N GLU A 111 18.96 1.67 -14.82
CA GLU A 111 18.93 2.60 -13.70
C GLU A 111 17.81 2.22 -12.70
N THR A 112 16.63 1.84 -13.19
CA THR A 112 15.55 1.31 -12.35
C THR A 112 15.97 0.02 -11.66
N GLU A 113 16.66 -0.87 -12.38
CA GLU A 113 17.17 -2.12 -11.80
C GLU A 113 18.17 -1.85 -10.68
N ALA A 114 19.11 -0.93 -10.88
CA ALA A 114 20.10 -0.58 -9.85
C ALA A 114 19.44 -0.03 -8.57
N LEU A 115 18.42 0.82 -8.71
CA LEU A 115 17.66 1.35 -7.56
C LEU A 115 16.80 0.26 -6.90
N PHE A 116 16.21 -0.62 -7.67
CA PHE A 116 15.45 -1.76 -7.14
C PHE A 116 16.34 -2.72 -6.34
N GLU A 117 17.54 -3.01 -6.82
CA GLU A 117 18.50 -3.83 -6.07
C GLU A 117 18.97 -3.13 -4.78
N ALA A 118 19.18 -1.80 -4.81
CA ALA A 118 19.50 -1.04 -3.60
C ALA A 118 18.37 -1.14 -2.55
N ASP A 119 17.10 -0.99 -2.95
CA ASP A 119 15.95 -1.19 -2.08
C ASP A 119 15.91 -2.62 -1.50
N ARG A 120 16.24 -3.62 -2.31
CA ARG A 120 16.28 -5.02 -1.87
C ARG A 120 17.38 -5.28 -0.87
N GLU A 121 18.56 -4.69 -1.08
CA GLU A 121 19.68 -4.76 -0.13
C GLU A 121 19.28 -4.12 1.21
N GLU A 122 18.69 -2.93 1.18
CA GLU A 122 18.21 -2.26 2.38
C GLU A 122 17.14 -3.10 3.10
N ALA A 123 16.17 -3.66 2.39
CA ALA A 123 15.15 -4.52 2.97
C ALA A 123 15.74 -5.79 3.64
N ARG A 124 16.97 -6.16 3.30
CA ARG A 124 17.70 -7.33 3.84
C ARG A 124 18.78 -6.98 4.86
N SER A 125 18.72 -5.78 5.41
CA SER A 125 19.65 -5.27 6.43
C SER A 125 19.08 -5.27 7.85
N ALA A 126 18.08 -6.10 8.14
CA ALA A 126 17.40 -6.11 9.44
C ALA A 126 18.21 -6.77 10.56
N ALA A 127 19.37 -7.38 10.28
CA ALA A 127 20.22 -7.99 11.30
C ALA A 127 20.68 -6.95 12.32
N GLY A 128 20.51 -7.23 13.62
CA GLY A 128 20.85 -6.34 14.72
C GLY A 128 19.89 -5.17 14.92
N SER A 129 18.81 -5.06 14.13
CA SER A 129 17.83 -4.00 14.24
C SER A 129 16.83 -4.23 15.38
N PRO A 130 16.15 -3.17 15.87
CA PRO A 130 15.02 -3.32 16.80
C PRO A 130 13.92 -4.26 16.27
N THR A 131 13.70 -4.28 14.95
CA THR A 131 12.75 -5.17 14.29
C THR A 131 13.13 -6.65 14.46
N GLU A 132 14.42 -7.00 14.35
CA GLU A 132 14.87 -8.37 14.59
C GLU A 132 14.70 -8.77 16.06
N PHE A 133 15.09 -7.89 17.00
CA PHE A 133 14.94 -8.16 18.44
C PHE A 133 13.49 -8.35 18.88
N GLN A 134 12.56 -7.72 18.20
CA GLN A 134 11.12 -7.91 18.41
C GLN A 134 10.56 -9.18 17.76
N GLY A 135 11.37 -9.97 17.07
CA GLY A 135 10.93 -11.16 16.34
C GLY A 135 10.08 -10.84 15.10
N LYS A 136 10.24 -9.64 14.54
CA LYS A 136 9.48 -9.14 13.38
C LYS A 136 10.29 -9.15 12.08
N ALA A 137 11.50 -9.67 12.11
CA ALA A 137 12.29 -9.93 10.93
C ALA A 137 12.15 -11.40 10.46
N ALA A 138 12.60 -11.68 9.25
CA ALA A 138 12.55 -13.01 8.67
C ALA A 138 13.89 -13.39 8.04
N LYS A 139 14.25 -14.67 8.12
CA LYS A 139 15.43 -15.23 7.50
C LYS A 139 15.03 -16.38 6.58
N TYR A 140 15.40 -16.29 5.33
CA TYR A 140 15.11 -17.31 4.32
C TYR A 140 16.36 -17.61 3.50
N SER A 141 16.55 -18.87 3.13
CA SER A 141 17.63 -19.29 2.23
C SER A 141 17.61 -18.59 0.88
N SER A 142 16.43 -18.24 0.39
CA SER A 142 16.26 -17.44 -0.84
C SER A 142 16.82 -16.01 -0.75
N ASP A 143 17.10 -15.53 0.45
CA ASP A 143 17.69 -14.22 0.71
C ASP A 143 19.19 -14.35 1.08
N ASN A 144 19.86 -15.44 0.66
CA ASN A 144 21.25 -15.76 1.03
C ASN A 144 21.48 -15.77 2.55
N ASP A 145 20.49 -16.30 3.28
CA ASP A 145 20.45 -16.32 4.76
C ASP A 145 20.54 -14.95 5.44
N ARG A 146 20.37 -13.85 4.68
CA ARG A 146 20.29 -12.51 5.27
C ARG A 146 18.98 -12.33 6.04
N VAL A 147 19.03 -11.49 7.06
CA VAL A 147 17.85 -11.12 7.85
C VAL A 147 17.11 -10.00 7.15
N ARG A 148 15.85 -10.21 6.84
CA ARG A 148 15.01 -9.30 6.09
C ARG A 148 13.90 -8.73 6.98
N TYR A 149 13.60 -7.45 6.82
CA TYR A 149 12.37 -6.86 7.33
C TYR A 149 11.14 -7.62 6.81
N THR A 150 10.14 -7.84 7.66
CA THR A 150 8.86 -8.37 7.21
C THR A 150 8.03 -7.28 6.54
N ALA A 151 7.10 -7.66 5.68
CA ALA A 151 6.15 -6.75 5.08
C ALA A 151 4.78 -6.88 5.79
N PRO A 152 4.19 -5.79 6.30
CA PRO A 152 4.73 -4.42 6.33
C PRO A 152 5.81 -4.23 7.39
N SER A 153 6.73 -3.29 7.15
CA SER A 153 7.57 -2.68 8.19
C SER A 153 7.74 -1.21 7.83
N LEU A 154 7.67 -0.33 8.82
CA LEU A 154 7.85 1.09 8.63
C LEU A 154 9.07 1.57 9.40
N ARG A 155 9.85 2.45 8.78
CA ARG A 155 10.94 3.17 9.40
C ARG A 155 10.68 4.67 9.25
N PHE A 156 10.58 5.35 10.36
CA PHE A 156 10.37 6.79 10.42
C PHE A 156 11.71 7.45 10.67
N THR A 157 12.07 8.42 9.82
CA THR A 157 13.34 9.15 9.92
C THR A 157 13.05 10.66 9.89
N THR A 158 13.61 11.39 10.84
CA THR A 158 13.55 12.85 10.89
C THR A 158 14.65 13.46 10.01
N GLU A 159 14.56 14.75 9.71
CA GLU A 159 15.58 15.46 8.94
C GLU A 159 16.96 15.43 9.61
N ASP A 160 17.00 15.38 10.95
CA ASP A 160 18.23 15.23 11.74
C ASP A 160 18.68 13.76 11.91
N ALA A 161 18.16 12.87 11.07
CA ALA A 161 18.51 11.44 10.96
C ALA A 161 18.18 10.58 12.21
N ARG A 162 17.33 11.03 13.13
CA ARG A 162 16.77 10.14 14.16
C ARG A 162 15.81 9.16 13.52
N THR A 163 15.94 7.90 13.86
CA THR A 163 15.14 6.83 13.24
C THR A 163 14.49 5.93 14.28
N LEU A 164 13.21 5.62 14.07
CA LEU A 164 12.48 4.59 14.82
C LEU A 164 11.81 3.61 13.86
N GLU A 165 11.72 2.34 14.26
CA GLU A 165 11.19 1.25 13.44
C GLU A 165 9.92 0.64 14.04
N ALA A 166 8.96 0.35 13.17
CA ALA A 166 7.77 -0.45 13.46
C ALA A 166 7.77 -1.70 12.57
N GLY A 167 8.31 -2.79 13.05
CA GLY A 167 8.40 -4.05 12.31
C GLY A 167 7.11 -4.86 12.33
N GLY A 168 6.71 -5.39 11.16
CA GLY A 168 5.52 -6.22 11.02
C GLY A 168 4.20 -5.47 11.21
N PHE A 169 3.12 -6.22 11.34
CA PHE A 169 1.82 -5.61 11.64
C PHE A 169 1.82 -5.00 13.04
N GLN A 170 1.48 -3.73 13.13
CA GLN A 170 1.36 -2.96 14.36
C GLN A 170 -0.03 -2.31 14.42
N PRO A 171 -0.58 -2.08 15.62
CA PRO A 171 -1.76 -1.23 15.77
C PRO A 171 -1.40 0.24 15.49
N LEU A 172 -2.41 1.05 15.15
CA LEU A 172 -2.22 2.47 14.82
C LEU A 172 -1.52 3.22 15.95
N GLU A 173 -1.84 2.90 17.19
CA GLU A 173 -1.25 3.50 18.39
C GLU A 173 0.26 3.31 18.48
N ALA A 174 0.79 2.19 17.96
CA ALA A 174 2.23 1.98 17.91
C ALA A 174 2.93 2.98 16.97
N TYR A 175 2.32 3.23 15.82
CA TYR A 175 2.83 4.25 14.88
C TYR A 175 2.73 5.66 15.47
N ASP A 176 1.59 5.99 16.10
CA ASP A 176 1.38 7.28 16.77
C ASP A 176 2.43 7.55 17.84
N VAL A 177 2.73 6.56 18.69
CA VAL A 177 3.77 6.66 19.71
C VAL A 177 5.16 6.88 19.10
N LEU A 178 5.50 6.16 18.02
CA LEU A 178 6.79 6.34 17.34
C LEU A 178 6.93 7.75 16.75
N ILE A 179 5.89 8.24 16.07
CA ILE A 179 5.87 9.59 15.50
C ILE A 179 5.98 10.65 16.60
N ALA A 180 5.21 10.52 17.67
CA ALA A 180 5.25 11.46 18.80
C ALA A 180 6.60 11.47 19.53
N ASN A 181 7.35 10.36 19.53
CA ASN A 181 8.71 10.33 20.09
C ASN A 181 9.73 10.99 19.14
N LEU A 182 9.51 10.96 17.84
CA LEU A 182 10.35 11.64 16.87
C LEU A 182 10.08 13.14 16.84
N ASP A 183 8.81 13.52 16.83
CA ASP A 183 8.38 14.92 16.85
C ASP A 183 7.16 15.10 17.77
N PRO A 184 7.40 15.52 19.05
CA PRO A 184 6.32 15.76 20.00
C PRO A 184 5.51 17.03 19.71
N THR A 185 5.90 17.84 18.73
CA THR A 185 5.21 19.09 18.39
C THR A 185 4.07 18.89 17.39
N LEU A 186 3.98 17.70 16.77
CA LEU A 186 2.91 17.39 15.85
C LEU A 186 1.57 17.26 16.59
N GLU A 187 0.62 18.10 16.17
CA GLU A 187 -0.74 18.06 16.70
C GLU A 187 -1.50 16.84 16.18
N ARG A 188 -2.25 16.20 17.05
CA ARG A 188 -3.17 15.11 16.65
C ARG A 188 -4.49 15.69 16.21
N ARG A 189 -4.94 15.28 15.05
CA ARG A 189 -6.30 15.54 14.59
C ARG A 189 -7.29 14.70 15.42
N THR A 190 -8.46 15.26 15.70
CA THR A 190 -9.59 14.47 16.20
C THR A 190 -10.00 13.46 15.14
N HIS A 191 -10.50 12.29 15.56
CA HIS A 191 -11.10 11.35 14.62
C HIS A 191 -12.31 11.99 13.93
N ALA A 192 -12.54 11.62 12.68
CA ALA A 192 -13.68 12.09 11.93
C ALA A 192 -14.98 11.38 12.40
N GLU A 193 -16.08 12.09 12.41
CA GLU A 193 -17.37 11.53 12.83
C GLU A 193 -18.10 10.86 11.66
N ASP A 194 -17.84 11.30 10.43
CA ASP A 194 -18.47 10.77 9.23
C ASP A 194 -17.56 10.76 8.00
N ALA A 195 -18.02 10.10 6.92
CA ALA A 195 -17.29 9.99 5.66
C ALA A 195 -17.15 11.31 4.91
N ALA A 196 -18.03 12.30 5.15
CA ALA A 196 -17.97 13.60 4.46
C ALA A 196 -16.78 14.43 4.94
N GLU A 197 -16.31 14.21 6.17
CA GLU A 197 -15.09 14.84 6.69
C GLU A 197 -13.81 14.19 6.14
N ILE A 198 -13.90 12.93 5.71
CA ILE A 198 -12.73 12.11 5.34
C ILE A 198 -12.51 12.15 3.83
N LEU A 199 -13.52 11.76 3.07
CA LEU A 199 -13.37 11.39 1.67
C LEU A 199 -12.81 12.52 0.77
N PRO A 200 -13.14 13.81 0.99
CA PRO A 200 -12.58 14.91 0.19
C PRO A 200 -11.05 15.06 0.29
N GLU A 201 -10.43 14.54 1.35
CA GLU A 201 -8.98 14.59 1.52
C GLU A 201 -8.25 13.43 0.79
N PHE A 202 -9.01 12.46 0.28
CA PHE A 202 -8.48 11.27 -0.40
C PHE A 202 -9.03 11.19 -1.85
N PRO A 203 -8.52 12.01 -2.77
CA PRO A 203 -9.04 12.10 -4.14
C PRO A 203 -8.96 10.76 -4.89
N ASP A 204 -8.02 9.89 -4.53
CA ASP A 204 -7.87 8.56 -5.11
C ASP A 204 -8.83 7.52 -4.50
N GLY A 205 -9.67 7.95 -3.56
CA GLY A 205 -10.67 7.13 -2.89
C GLY A 205 -10.14 6.25 -1.77
N LEU A 206 -11.08 5.76 -0.97
CA LEU A 206 -10.84 4.87 0.17
C LEU A 206 -11.77 3.65 0.09
N THR A 207 -11.31 2.54 0.64
CA THR A 207 -12.16 1.36 0.91
C THR A 207 -13.01 1.60 2.15
N THR A 208 -14.10 0.86 2.32
CA THR A 208 -14.93 0.92 3.54
C THR A 208 -14.10 0.71 4.81
N ALA A 209 -13.15 -0.24 4.77
CA ALA A 209 -12.28 -0.52 5.92
C ALA A 209 -11.33 0.65 6.27
N GLU A 210 -10.85 1.39 5.28
CA GLU A 210 -9.99 2.56 5.52
C GLU A 210 -10.80 3.71 6.12
N VAL A 211 -12.02 3.94 5.64
CA VAL A 211 -12.92 4.94 6.23
C VAL A 211 -13.27 4.56 7.67
N ALA A 212 -13.63 3.30 7.91
CA ALA A 212 -13.91 2.80 9.26
C ALA A 212 -12.71 3.01 10.20
N ALA A 213 -11.49 2.76 9.74
CA ALA A 213 -10.28 2.95 10.54
C ALA A 213 -10.05 4.43 10.90
N ILE A 214 -10.33 5.37 9.97
CA ILE A 214 -10.16 6.82 10.20
C ILE A 214 -11.25 7.34 11.16
N MET A 215 -12.47 6.81 11.09
CA MET A 215 -13.58 7.14 12.00
C MET A 215 -13.39 6.55 13.41
N THR A 216 -12.45 5.62 13.59
CA THR A 216 -12.28 4.91 14.86
C THR A 216 -11.50 5.76 15.86
N PRO A 217 -12.00 6.02 17.08
CA PRO A 217 -11.23 6.65 18.13
C PRO A 217 -10.10 5.73 18.62
N ASN A 218 -9.06 6.32 19.21
CA ASN A 218 -7.91 5.57 19.74
C ASN A 218 -8.35 4.39 20.63
N ASN A 219 -7.71 3.24 20.41
CA ASN A 219 -8.01 1.96 21.05
C ASN A 219 -9.43 1.40 20.76
N GLY A 220 -10.12 1.97 19.77
CA GLY A 220 -11.39 1.44 19.27
C GLY A 220 -11.22 0.31 18.26
N PHE A 221 -12.32 -0.37 17.97
CA PHE A 221 -12.39 -1.31 16.86
C PHE A 221 -13.13 -0.66 15.69
N PRO A 222 -12.60 -0.75 14.46
CA PRO A 222 -13.28 -0.21 13.27
C PRO A 222 -14.67 -0.77 13.10
N ASP A 223 -15.67 0.11 13.02
CA ASP A 223 -17.05 -0.24 12.71
C ASP A 223 -17.30 -0.09 11.20
N LEU A 224 -17.21 -1.22 10.50
CA LEU A 224 -17.43 -1.26 9.04
C LEU A 224 -18.86 -0.92 8.66
N GLY A 225 -19.85 -1.29 9.50
CA GLY A 225 -21.25 -0.98 9.26
C GLY A 225 -21.52 0.51 9.33
N ALA A 226 -21.07 1.17 10.39
CA ALA A 226 -21.22 2.61 10.55
C ALA A 226 -20.52 3.40 9.43
N ALA A 227 -19.33 2.96 9.00
CA ALA A 227 -18.63 3.58 7.90
C ALA A 227 -19.36 3.39 6.56
N GLU A 228 -19.89 2.19 6.30
CA GLU A 228 -20.66 1.92 5.08
C GLU A 228 -21.95 2.73 5.05
N ASP A 229 -22.69 2.83 6.15
CA ASP A 229 -23.91 3.65 6.27
C ASP A 229 -23.61 5.13 5.98
N SER A 230 -22.52 5.68 6.52
CA SER A 230 -22.07 7.04 6.27
C SER A 230 -21.70 7.26 4.80
N LEU A 231 -21.00 6.32 4.18
CA LEU A 231 -20.59 6.37 2.76
C LEU A 231 -21.80 6.26 1.81
N ILE A 232 -22.79 5.43 2.12
CA ILE A 232 -24.04 5.30 1.37
C ILE A 232 -24.82 6.63 1.45
N SER A 233 -24.91 7.20 2.65
CA SER A 233 -25.59 8.49 2.87
C SER A 233 -24.93 9.60 2.06
N LEU A 234 -23.60 9.70 2.14
CA LEU A 234 -22.81 10.67 1.36
C LEU A 234 -22.98 10.48 -0.15
N THR A 235 -23.07 9.23 -0.62
CA THR A 235 -23.34 8.92 -2.03
C THR A 235 -24.76 9.37 -2.44
N GLY A 236 -25.75 9.14 -1.59
CA GLY A 236 -27.15 9.60 -1.80
C GLY A 236 -27.26 11.13 -1.90
N GLU A 237 -26.39 11.86 -1.22
CA GLU A 237 -26.26 13.32 -1.27
C GLU A 237 -25.42 13.82 -2.46
N GLY A 238 -24.87 12.93 -3.28
CA GLY A 238 -23.99 13.26 -4.40
C GLY A 238 -22.58 13.69 -4.00
N GLY A 239 -22.14 13.39 -2.77
CA GLY A 239 -20.82 13.73 -2.27
C GLY A 239 -19.74 12.66 -2.55
N ALA A 240 -20.17 11.46 -2.92
CA ALA A 240 -19.29 10.35 -3.24
C ALA A 240 -19.81 9.50 -4.40
N GLU A 241 -18.91 8.76 -5.03
CA GLU A 241 -19.21 7.71 -6.01
C GLU A 241 -18.71 6.36 -5.50
N ARG A 242 -19.56 5.33 -5.55
CA ARG A 242 -19.20 3.96 -5.22
C ARG A 242 -18.74 3.22 -6.45
N LYS A 243 -17.50 2.74 -6.47
CA LYS A 243 -16.94 1.91 -7.55
C LYS A 243 -16.79 0.46 -7.07
N PRO A 244 -17.28 -0.54 -7.80
CA PRO A 244 -17.05 -1.94 -7.47
C PRO A 244 -15.55 -2.23 -7.38
N PHE A 245 -15.12 -2.91 -6.30
CA PHE A 245 -13.71 -3.13 -6.03
C PHE A 245 -13.48 -4.48 -5.32
N GLY A 246 -13.02 -5.48 -6.06
CA GLY A 246 -12.98 -6.85 -5.55
C GLY A 246 -14.37 -7.34 -5.16
N HIS A 247 -14.55 -7.76 -3.91
CA HIS A 247 -15.86 -8.15 -3.37
C HIS A 247 -16.60 -7.01 -2.64
N ASP A 248 -16.06 -5.80 -2.64
CA ASP A 248 -16.57 -4.64 -1.92
C ASP A 248 -16.53 -3.40 -2.83
N ALA A 249 -16.11 -2.26 -2.32
CA ALA A 249 -16.09 -1.00 -3.04
C ALA A 249 -14.84 -0.16 -2.75
N LEU A 250 -14.49 0.68 -3.73
CA LEU A 250 -13.71 1.90 -3.57
C LEU A 250 -14.66 3.07 -3.63
N TRP A 251 -14.64 3.93 -2.62
CA TRP A 251 -15.43 5.13 -2.55
C TRP A 251 -14.56 6.32 -2.92
N VAL A 252 -14.96 7.07 -3.92
CA VAL A 252 -14.22 8.24 -4.39
C VAL A 252 -15.06 9.49 -4.15
N PRO A 253 -14.43 10.64 -3.80
CA PRO A 253 -15.17 11.88 -3.64
C PRO A 253 -15.74 12.33 -4.98
N ALA A 254 -16.93 12.95 -4.97
CA ALA A 254 -17.47 13.59 -6.15
C ALA A 254 -16.53 14.74 -6.60
N PRO A 255 -16.36 14.99 -7.91
CA PRO A 255 -15.39 15.94 -8.45
C PRO A 255 -15.47 17.36 -7.86
N ASP A 256 -16.67 17.81 -7.52
CA ASP A 256 -16.92 19.16 -6.99
C ASP A 256 -16.56 19.32 -5.50
N ARG A 257 -16.29 18.22 -4.80
CA ARG A 257 -15.93 18.20 -3.36
C ARG A 257 -14.48 17.88 -3.07
N VAL A 258 -13.65 17.70 -4.08
CA VAL A 258 -12.21 17.52 -3.88
C VAL A 258 -11.62 18.83 -3.37
N THR A 259 -11.38 18.92 -2.08
CA THR A 259 -10.62 20.04 -1.53
C THR A 259 -9.18 19.96 -2.07
N ARG A 260 -8.78 21.00 -2.82
CA ARG A 260 -7.36 21.23 -3.12
C ARG A 260 -6.64 21.67 -1.84
N THR A 261 -6.49 20.77 -0.92
CA THR A 261 -5.53 20.98 0.17
C THR A 261 -4.16 20.83 -0.45
N ALA A 262 -3.44 21.97 -0.51
CA ALA A 262 -2.00 21.94 -0.78
C ALA A 262 -1.39 20.90 0.16
N ALA A 263 -0.65 19.93 -0.40
CA ALA A 263 0.05 18.94 0.37
C ALA A 263 0.87 19.65 1.47
N PRO A 264 0.70 19.29 2.76
CA PRO A 264 1.68 19.68 3.75
C PRO A 264 3.01 19.08 3.28
N GLY A 265 4.05 19.89 3.27
CA GLY A 265 5.33 19.66 2.64
C GLY A 265 5.76 18.20 2.66
N ALA A 266 6.14 17.69 1.51
CA ALA A 266 6.59 16.33 1.31
C ALA A 266 7.71 16.05 2.32
N VAL A 267 7.38 15.29 3.35
CA VAL A 267 8.39 14.59 4.15
C VAL A 267 8.99 13.61 3.16
N ALA A 268 10.20 13.87 2.71
CA ALA A 268 10.92 13.00 1.80
C ALA A 268 10.97 11.60 2.45
N ALA A 269 10.18 10.68 1.93
CA ALA A 269 10.33 9.26 2.23
C ALA A 269 11.60 8.80 1.50
N THR A 270 12.75 8.96 2.16
CA THR A 270 13.94 8.22 1.75
C THR A 270 13.73 6.77 2.12
N ALA A 271 13.71 5.94 1.10
CA ALA A 271 13.62 4.49 1.15
C ALA A 271 14.73 3.86 1.97
#